data_bdd5e7ac034ff2fad047b81f43949d21
#
_entry.id   bdd5e7ac034ff2fad047b81f43949d21
#
_cell.length_a   1.000
_cell.length_b   1.000
_cell.length_c   1.000
_cell.angle_alpha   90.00
_cell.angle_beta   90.00
_cell.angle_gamma   90.00
#
_symmetry.space_group_name_H-M   'P 1'
#
loop_
_entity.id
_entity.type
_entity.pdbx_description
1 polymer ?
#
loop_
_entity_poly.entity_id
_entity_poly.type
_entity_poly.pdbx_seq_one_letter_code
_entity_poly.pdbx_strand_id
1 'polypeptide(L)'
;MQWSRRNGTKQGKILIGDIDCFGLAIDHQRYLYISDVKQHEIRRYQLEGDMKNGTVIAGGNEEGSDVNQFDFPTFIFVDRYQNVYVSDWNNHRVMKWINGEKKGTIIAGGQGGGNALKQLSIPSGLFVDESDVLYVADLGNSRIMC
;
A
#
# COMPACT_ATOMS: atom_id res chain seq x y z
N MET A 1 -5.06 -16.05 -0.28
CA MET A 1 -6.08 -17.10 -0.03
C MET A 1 -7.46 -16.52 -0.26
N GLN A 2 -8.34 -17.19 -1.01
CA GLN A 2 -9.70 -16.71 -1.29
C GLN A 2 -10.72 -17.53 -0.48
N TRP A 3 -11.59 -16.86 0.25
CA TRP A 3 -12.69 -17.45 1.00
C TRP A 3 -14.01 -16.95 0.44
N SER A 4 -14.94 -17.85 0.06
CA SER A 4 -16.27 -17.43 -0.40
C SER A 4 -17.23 -17.31 0.79
N ARG A 5 -17.85 -16.14 0.96
CA ARG A 5 -18.89 -15.93 1.98
C ARG A 5 -20.20 -16.65 1.68
N ARG A 6 -20.45 -17.02 0.40
CA ARG A 6 -21.75 -17.55 -0.05
C ARG A 6 -21.87 -19.07 0.01
N ASN A 7 -20.77 -19.81 -0.07
CA ASN A 7 -20.82 -21.27 -0.27
C ASN A 7 -20.37 -22.08 0.94
N GLY A 8 -20.18 -21.50 2.12
CA GLY A 8 -19.77 -22.21 3.32
C GLY A 8 -18.48 -23.01 3.19
N THR A 9 -17.64 -22.70 2.17
CA THR A 9 -16.36 -23.37 1.95
C THR A 9 -15.41 -23.05 3.10
N LYS A 10 -14.99 -24.08 3.81
CA LYS A 10 -14.02 -23.98 4.91
C LYS A 10 -12.57 -24.00 4.40
N GLN A 11 -12.36 -24.13 3.10
CA GLN A 11 -11.05 -24.30 2.47
C GLN A 11 -10.74 -23.11 1.57
N GLY A 12 -9.61 -22.43 1.81
CA GLY A 12 -9.14 -21.33 0.98
C GLY A 12 -8.45 -21.81 -0.28
N LYS A 13 -8.42 -20.94 -1.29
CA LYS A 13 -7.66 -21.13 -2.52
C LYS A 13 -6.46 -20.18 -2.52
N ILE A 14 -5.26 -20.69 -2.83
CA ILE A 14 -4.09 -19.84 -3.06
C ILE A 14 -4.29 -19.14 -4.41
N LEU A 15 -4.27 -17.80 -4.40
CA LEU A 15 -4.36 -16.98 -5.61
C LEU A 15 -2.98 -16.64 -6.15
N ILE A 16 -2.06 -16.25 -5.26
CA ILE A 16 -0.68 -15.85 -5.57
C ILE A 16 0.20 -16.48 -4.50
N GLY A 17 1.29 -17.12 -4.90
CA GLY A 17 2.33 -17.65 -4.02
C GLY A 17 3.64 -16.88 -4.17
N ASP A 18 4.62 -17.24 -3.35
CA ASP A 18 6.00 -16.74 -3.40
C ASP A 18 6.12 -15.20 -3.39
N ILE A 19 5.30 -14.55 -2.54
CA ILE A 19 5.26 -13.10 -2.34
C ILE A 19 5.29 -12.78 -0.84
N ASP A 20 6.18 -11.91 -0.42
CA ASP A 20 6.23 -11.39 0.95
C ASP A 20 5.22 -10.24 1.12
N CYS A 21 3.94 -10.61 1.09
CA CYS A 21 2.85 -9.65 1.12
C CYS A 21 2.54 -9.15 2.53
N PHE A 22 2.27 -7.84 2.64
CA PHE A 22 1.79 -7.21 3.88
C PHE A 22 0.39 -6.61 3.71
N GLY A 23 0.25 -5.59 2.87
CA GLY A 23 -0.99 -4.88 2.62
C GLY A 23 -1.74 -5.38 1.38
N LEU A 24 -3.06 -5.31 1.45
CA LEU A 24 -3.95 -5.65 0.35
C LEU A 24 -4.98 -4.54 0.15
N ALA A 25 -5.27 -4.21 -1.09
CA ALA A 25 -6.39 -3.36 -1.47
C ALA A 25 -7.03 -3.90 -2.76
N ILE A 26 -8.29 -3.55 -2.98
CA ILE A 26 -9.00 -3.89 -4.20
C ILE A 26 -9.72 -2.64 -4.70
N ASP A 27 -9.68 -2.40 -6.02
CA ASP A 27 -10.42 -1.31 -6.64
C ASP A 27 -11.79 -1.76 -7.19
N HIS A 28 -12.58 -0.80 -7.66
CA HIS A 28 -13.90 -1.04 -8.23
C HIS A 28 -13.86 -1.80 -9.57
N GLN A 29 -12.71 -1.84 -10.25
CA GLN A 29 -12.48 -2.59 -11.49
C GLN A 29 -11.98 -4.02 -11.23
N ARG A 30 -11.97 -4.45 -9.97
CA ARG A 30 -11.54 -5.81 -9.57
C ARG A 30 -10.05 -6.07 -9.74
N TYR A 31 -9.22 -5.04 -9.68
CA TYR A 31 -7.78 -5.23 -9.52
C TYR A 31 -7.41 -5.37 -8.04
N LEU A 32 -6.59 -6.37 -7.74
CA LEU A 32 -5.99 -6.60 -6.44
C LEU A 32 -4.60 -5.94 -6.40
N TYR A 33 -4.38 -5.12 -5.39
CA TYR A 33 -3.10 -4.47 -5.11
C TYR A 33 -2.46 -5.11 -3.90
N ILE A 34 -1.17 -5.39 -4.00
CA ILE A 34 -0.41 -6.08 -2.95
C ILE A 34 0.90 -5.31 -2.72
N SER A 35 1.24 -5.04 -1.46
CA SER A 35 2.59 -4.63 -1.11
C SER A 35 3.48 -5.86 -0.95
N ASP A 36 4.58 -5.90 -1.70
CA ASP A 36 5.66 -6.87 -1.55
C ASP A 36 6.79 -6.18 -0.77
N VAL A 37 6.91 -6.54 0.51
CA VAL A 37 7.88 -5.88 1.40
C VAL A 37 9.33 -6.27 1.08
N LYS A 38 9.54 -7.43 0.50
CA LYS A 38 10.88 -7.90 0.11
C LYS A 38 11.37 -7.28 -1.19
N GLN A 39 10.46 -7.03 -2.12
CA GLN A 39 10.80 -6.38 -3.39
C GLN A 39 10.64 -4.86 -3.34
N HIS A 40 10.21 -4.30 -2.18
CA HIS A 40 10.00 -2.86 -1.99
C HIS A 40 9.11 -2.24 -3.07
N GLU A 41 7.97 -2.92 -3.37
CA GLU A 41 7.08 -2.52 -4.47
C GLU A 41 5.61 -2.78 -4.17
N ILE A 42 4.76 -2.15 -4.98
CA ILE A 42 3.33 -2.45 -5.04
C ILE A 42 3.03 -3.09 -6.38
N ARG A 43 2.43 -4.29 -6.34
CA ARG A 43 1.97 -5.03 -7.52
C ARG A 43 0.46 -4.98 -7.65
N ARG A 44 0.00 -4.92 -8.90
CA ARG A 44 -1.42 -4.99 -9.26
C ARG A 44 -1.69 -6.25 -10.08
N TYR A 45 -2.77 -6.96 -9.74
CA TYR A 45 -3.22 -8.19 -10.41
C TYR A 45 -4.68 -8.06 -10.81
N GLN A 46 -5.03 -8.53 -11.99
CA GLN A 46 -6.42 -8.59 -12.44
C GLN A 46 -7.07 -9.87 -11.91
N LEU A 47 -8.11 -9.74 -11.05
CA LEU A 47 -8.74 -10.89 -10.40
C LEU A 47 -9.49 -11.83 -11.35
N GLU A 48 -9.96 -11.32 -12.48
CA GLU A 48 -10.72 -12.09 -13.50
C GLU A 48 -9.83 -12.60 -14.64
N GLY A 49 -8.50 -12.47 -14.50
CA GLY A 49 -7.51 -12.85 -15.50
C GLY A 49 -6.52 -13.89 -15.01
N ASP A 50 -5.40 -14.00 -15.74
CA ASP A 50 -4.26 -14.78 -15.30
C ASP A 50 -3.50 -14.01 -14.20
N MET A 51 -3.64 -14.48 -12.96
CA MET A 51 -2.98 -13.87 -11.79
C MET A 51 -1.48 -14.21 -11.68
N LYS A 52 -0.88 -14.85 -12.68
CA LYS A 52 0.54 -15.26 -12.62
C LYS A 52 1.51 -14.08 -12.76
N ASN A 53 1.11 -13.04 -13.48
CA ASN A 53 1.98 -11.91 -13.82
C ASN A 53 1.38 -10.59 -13.31
N GLY A 54 1.70 -10.22 -12.07
CA GLY A 54 1.37 -8.90 -11.55
C GLY A 54 2.20 -7.80 -12.20
N THR A 55 1.62 -6.62 -12.33
CA THR A 55 2.30 -5.42 -12.82
C THR A 55 2.80 -4.59 -11.65
N VAL A 56 4.09 -4.24 -11.62
CA VAL A 56 4.62 -3.25 -10.67
C VAL A 56 4.08 -1.88 -11.02
N ILE A 57 3.42 -1.23 -10.08
CA ILE A 57 2.80 0.08 -10.27
C ILE A 57 3.42 1.19 -9.44
N ALA A 58 4.15 0.83 -8.39
CA ALA A 58 4.88 1.76 -7.54
C ALA A 58 6.09 1.06 -6.91
N GLY A 59 7.19 1.76 -6.71
CA GLY A 59 8.44 1.19 -6.20
C GLY A 59 9.13 0.28 -7.19
N GLY A 60 9.77 -0.80 -6.70
CA GLY A 60 10.50 -1.76 -7.54
C GLY A 60 11.85 -1.23 -8.04
N ASN A 61 12.38 -0.20 -7.42
CA ASN A 61 13.68 0.42 -7.72
C ASN A 61 14.66 0.26 -6.56
N GLU A 62 14.72 -0.96 -6.01
CA GLU A 62 15.46 -1.28 -4.80
C GLU A 62 14.93 -0.56 -3.54
N GLU A 63 15.43 -0.97 -2.37
CA GLU A 63 15.17 -0.32 -1.11
C GLU A 63 15.74 1.10 -1.10
N GLY A 64 14.96 2.07 -0.62
CA GLY A 64 15.47 3.41 -0.50
C GLY A 64 14.42 4.45 -0.11
N SER A 65 14.86 5.70 -0.03
CA SER A 65 14.05 6.83 0.40
C SER A 65 13.72 7.83 -0.72
N ASP A 66 14.16 7.59 -1.94
CA ASP A 66 13.82 8.44 -3.08
C ASP A 66 12.31 8.37 -3.40
N VAL A 67 11.82 9.31 -4.20
CA VAL A 67 10.39 9.41 -4.55
C VAL A 67 9.89 8.29 -5.47
N ASN A 68 10.78 7.44 -5.97
CA ASN A 68 10.47 6.24 -6.74
C ASN A 68 10.85 4.94 -6.01
N GLN A 69 11.17 5.01 -4.72
CA GLN A 69 11.57 3.89 -3.88
C GLN A 69 10.69 3.77 -2.65
N PHE A 70 10.69 2.58 -2.05
CA PHE A 70 10.15 2.29 -0.72
C PHE A 70 11.21 1.63 0.16
N ASP A 71 10.99 1.71 1.47
CA ASP A 71 11.63 0.86 2.45
C ASP A 71 10.55 0.25 3.36
N PHE A 72 10.26 -1.02 3.11
CA PHE A 72 9.21 -1.79 3.77
C PHE A 72 7.80 -1.19 3.57
N PRO A 73 7.25 -1.18 2.34
CA PRO A 73 5.89 -0.72 2.07
C PRO A 73 4.88 -1.68 2.71
N THR A 74 3.96 -1.15 3.52
CA THR A 74 3.04 -1.98 4.30
C THR A 74 1.59 -1.82 3.84
N PHE A 75 0.85 -0.90 4.41
CA PHE A 75 -0.57 -0.72 4.12
C PHE A 75 -0.80 0.06 2.83
N ILE A 76 -1.88 -0.30 2.13
CA ILE A 76 -2.27 0.28 0.87
C ILE A 76 -3.73 0.74 0.95
N PHE A 77 -4.00 1.90 0.41
CA PHE A 77 -5.34 2.34 0.02
C PHE A 77 -5.35 2.69 -1.46
N VAL A 78 -6.44 2.41 -2.17
CA VAL A 78 -6.60 2.74 -3.58
C VAL A 78 -7.88 3.55 -3.75
N ASP A 79 -7.75 4.74 -4.34
CA ASP A 79 -8.89 5.60 -4.59
C ASP A 79 -9.66 5.22 -5.88
N ARG A 80 -10.77 5.89 -6.15
CA ARG A 80 -11.61 5.65 -7.33
C ARG A 80 -10.91 5.95 -8.66
N TYR A 81 -9.81 6.69 -8.65
CA TYR A 81 -8.99 7.02 -9.81
C TYR A 81 -7.82 6.05 -10.00
N GLN A 82 -7.75 5.02 -9.15
CA GLN A 82 -6.64 4.05 -9.09
C GLN A 82 -5.31 4.67 -8.66
N ASN A 83 -5.33 5.81 -7.98
CA ASN A 83 -4.15 6.29 -7.29
C ASN A 83 -3.93 5.44 -6.05
N VAL A 84 -2.66 5.17 -5.76
CA VAL A 84 -2.27 4.28 -4.65
C VAL A 84 -1.62 5.09 -3.55
N TYR A 85 -2.10 4.89 -2.34
CA TYR A 85 -1.55 5.47 -1.13
C TYR A 85 -0.86 4.36 -0.34
N VAL A 86 0.38 4.58 0.07
CA VAL A 86 1.23 3.53 0.65
C VAL A 86 1.90 4.04 1.92
N SER A 87 1.77 3.28 3.00
CA SER A 87 2.58 3.48 4.19
C SER A 87 3.98 2.91 3.97
N ASP A 88 4.95 3.79 3.87
CA ASP A 88 6.36 3.51 3.68
C ASP A 88 7.05 3.49 5.06
N TRP A 89 7.02 2.33 5.69
CA TRP A 89 7.21 2.10 7.12
C TRP A 89 8.54 2.62 7.64
N ASN A 90 9.66 2.19 7.07
CA ASN A 90 10.98 2.57 7.54
C ASN A 90 11.37 3.99 7.14
N ASN A 91 10.74 4.56 6.12
CA ASN A 91 10.93 5.95 5.72
C ASN A 91 10.02 6.93 6.49
N HIS A 92 9.19 6.43 7.42
CA HIS A 92 8.32 7.26 8.25
C HIS A 92 7.45 8.23 7.46
N ARG A 93 6.86 7.75 6.34
CA ARG A 93 6.08 8.58 5.43
C ARG A 93 4.89 7.83 4.83
N VAL A 94 3.95 8.59 4.30
CA VAL A 94 2.92 8.10 3.38
C VAL A 94 3.17 8.68 2.01
N MET A 95 3.18 7.82 1.00
CA MET A 95 3.37 8.17 -0.40
C MET A 95 2.07 8.02 -1.17
N LYS A 96 1.82 8.93 -2.11
CA LYS A 96 0.76 8.82 -3.12
C LYS A 96 1.38 8.61 -4.50
N TRP A 97 0.95 7.55 -5.20
CA TRP A 97 1.29 7.31 -6.60
C TRP A 97 0.06 7.55 -7.47
N ILE A 98 0.17 8.50 -8.38
CA ILE A 98 -0.85 8.71 -9.40
C ILE A 98 -0.76 7.56 -10.42
N ASN A 99 -1.91 7.03 -10.83
CA ASN A 99 -1.99 5.92 -11.77
C ASN A 99 -1.21 6.23 -13.07
N GLY A 100 -0.25 5.37 -13.39
CA GLY A 100 0.62 5.51 -14.55
C GLY A 100 1.92 6.31 -14.35
N GLU A 101 2.07 7.00 -13.22
CA GLU A 101 3.29 7.73 -12.90
C GLU A 101 4.41 6.79 -12.41
N LYS A 102 5.66 7.20 -12.66
CA LYS A 102 6.86 6.44 -12.23
C LYS A 102 7.42 6.89 -10.88
N LYS A 103 6.90 7.97 -10.34
CA LYS A 103 7.34 8.57 -9.08
C LYS A 103 6.14 8.89 -8.22
N GLY A 104 6.29 8.72 -6.92
CA GLY A 104 5.29 9.11 -5.94
C GLY A 104 5.52 10.52 -5.41
N THR A 105 4.56 10.97 -4.63
CA THR A 105 4.62 12.23 -3.86
C THR A 105 4.50 11.90 -2.39
N ILE A 106 5.33 12.48 -1.55
CA ILE A 106 5.18 12.41 -0.09
C ILE A 106 3.98 13.28 0.30
N ILE A 107 2.98 12.68 0.93
CA ILE A 107 1.77 13.40 1.36
C ILE A 107 1.66 13.53 2.87
N ALA A 108 2.42 12.75 3.64
CA ALA A 108 2.53 12.86 5.08
C ALA A 108 3.88 12.33 5.56
N GLY A 109 4.45 12.93 6.60
CA GLY A 109 5.75 12.52 7.16
C GLY A 109 6.94 12.81 6.24
N GLY A 110 7.94 11.91 6.24
CA GLY A 110 9.12 12.02 5.39
C GLY A 110 10.19 13.00 5.87
N GLN A 111 10.11 13.44 7.11
CA GLN A 111 11.09 14.31 7.75
C GLN A 111 11.84 13.60 8.90
N GLY A 112 12.11 12.30 8.70
CA GLY A 112 12.58 11.41 9.73
C GLY A 112 11.48 11.02 10.72
N GLY A 113 11.71 9.93 11.46
CA GLY A 113 10.80 9.47 12.50
C GLY A 113 10.73 10.46 13.65
N GLY A 114 9.54 10.76 14.13
CA GLY A 114 9.36 11.68 15.24
C GLY A 114 7.89 11.95 15.58
N ASN A 115 7.67 12.75 16.63
CA ASN A 115 6.35 13.03 17.18
C ASN A 115 5.84 14.47 16.91
N ALA A 116 6.60 15.30 16.19
CA ALA A 116 6.10 16.61 15.75
C ALA A 116 4.88 16.45 14.83
N LEU A 117 4.04 17.49 14.72
CA LEU A 117 2.79 17.42 13.95
C LEU A 117 2.98 17.12 12.45
N LYS A 118 4.15 17.38 11.90
CA LYS A 118 4.52 17.07 10.52
C LYS A 118 5.36 15.81 10.36
N GLN A 119 5.62 15.09 11.45
CA GLN A 119 6.37 13.84 11.45
C GLN A 119 5.45 12.65 11.70
N LEU A 120 5.86 11.50 11.22
CA LEU A 120 5.30 10.20 11.54
C LEU A 120 6.38 9.30 12.13
N SER A 121 5.98 8.27 12.82
CA SER A 121 6.86 7.20 13.28
C SER A 121 6.25 5.85 12.94
N ILE A 122 6.89 5.12 12.03
CA ILE A 122 6.42 3.81 11.55
C ILE A 122 4.91 3.80 11.23
N PRO A 123 4.45 4.60 10.23
CA PRO A 123 3.03 4.65 9.87
C PRO A 123 2.54 3.28 9.43
N SER A 124 1.34 2.92 9.87
CA SER A 124 0.74 1.63 9.56
C SER A 124 -0.57 1.82 8.76
N GLY A 125 -1.71 1.46 9.29
CA GLY A 125 -3.00 1.57 8.61
C GLY A 125 -3.26 3.00 8.11
N LEU A 126 -3.79 3.11 6.90
CA LEU A 126 -4.17 4.37 6.30
C LEU A 126 -5.52 4.26 5.59
N PHE A 127 -6.20 5.37 5.46
CA PHE A 127 -7.47 5.47 4.79
C PHE A 127 -7.65 6.88 4.23
N VAL A 128 -8.28 7.02 3.07
CA VAL A 128 -8.67 8.32 2.49
C VAL A 128 -10.18 8.34 2.35
N ASP A 129 -10.82 9.35 2.90
CA ASP A 129 -12.27 9.47 2.86
C ASP A 129 -12.78 10.12 1.56
N GLU A 130 -14.11 10.23 1.42
CA GLU A 130 -14.74 10.82 0.24
C GLU A 130 -14.47 12.33 0.07
N SER A 131 -14.00 12.99 1.13
CA SER A 131 -13.58 14.41 1.12
C SER A 131 -12.10 14.59 0.81
N ASP A 132 -11.40 13.51 0.41
CA ASP A 132 -9.96 13.46 0.13
C ASP A 132 -9.08 13.76 1.37
N VAL A 133 -9.60 13.46 2.57
CA VAL A 133 -8.85 13.57 3.81
C VAL A 133 -8.14 12.24 4.09
N LEU A 134 -6.82 12.30 4.27
CA LEU A 134 -5.99 11.15 4.65
C LEU A 134 -6.01 10.98 6.18
N TYR A 135 -6.26 9.77 6.62
CA TYR A 135 -6.12 9.32 8.02
C TYR A 135 -5.01 8.29 8.11
N VAL A 136 -4.10 8.46 9.06
CA VAL A 136 -2.92 7.58 9.24
C VAL A 136 -2.84 7.11 10.68
N ALA A 137 -2.72 5.81 10.87
CA ALA A 137 -2.32 5.24 12.15
C ALA A 137 -0.80 5.40 12.32
N ASP A 138 -0.39 6.40 13.07
CA ASP A 138 1.00 6.74 13.40
C ASP A 138 1.43 5.86 14.59
N LEU A 139 1.76 4.58 14.25
CA LEU A 139 1.92 3.50 15.21
C LEU A 139 2.98 3.79 16.27
N GLY A 140 4.16 4.27 15.85
CA GLY A 140 5.26 4.54 16.76
C GLY A 140 5.00 5.69 17.74
N ASN A 141 3.98 6.52 17.46
CA ASN A 141 3.55 7.61 18.35
C ASN A 141 2.20 7.33 19.02
N SER A 142 1.60 6.15 18.81
CA SER A 142 0.32 5.76 19.41
C SER A 142 -0.80 6.78 19.18
N ARG A 143 -0.90 7.32 17.95
CA ARG A 143 -1.88 8.35 17.58
C ARG A 143 -2.47 8.14 16.18
N ILE A 144 -3.60 8.79 15.93
CA ILE A 144 -4.17 8.92 14.57
C ILE A 144 -3.92 10.36 14.10
N MET A 145 -3.42 10.48 12.89
CA MET A 145 -3.18 11.77 12.22
C MET A 145 -4.12 11.95 11.03
N CYS A 146 -4.56 13.16 10.77
CA CYS A 146 -5.29 13.56 9.58
C CYS A 146 -4.81 14.92 9.06
#